data_faefc57cf87ada5e7896d660f0d71d70
#
_entry.id   faefc57cf87ada5e7896d660f0d71d70
#
_cell.length_a   1.000
_cell.length_b   1.000
_cell.length_c   1.000
_cell.angle_alpha   90.00
_cell.angle_beta   90.00
_cell.angle_gamma   90.00
#
_symmetry.space_group_name_H-M   'P 1'
#
loop_
_entity.id
_entity.type
_entity.pdbx_description
1 polymer ?
#
loop_
_entity_poly.entity_id
_entity_poly.type
_entity_poly.pdbx_seq_one_letter_code
_entity_poly.pdbx_strand_id
1 'polypeptide(L)'
;MTTTTEVNHHDDHHDGEHHEHHIPYGIKRWLYTTNHKDIGTLYLWFAFIMFLTGGAMAMVIRAELFQPGLQIVEPHFFNQMTTVHGLIMVFGAVMPAFTGLANWLIPMMIGAPDMALPRMNNWSFWILPFAFSILLGSLFMEGGGPAFGWTFYAPLSTTYSTDGTALFVFAVHIMGASSIMGAINVIVTIFNMRAPGMTWMKMPLFVWTWLITAFLLIAVMPVLAGAVTMVLTDKFFGTSFFDAAGGGDPVMFQHIFWFFGHPEVYIMILPAFGIISQIIPTFARKRLFGYASMVYATASIALLSFIVWAHHMFTTGMPVAAELFFMFATMLISVPTGVKVFNWVATMWRGSMTFEVPMLFALAFIVLFTIGGLSGLMLAIVPVDFQYHDTYFVVAHFHYVLVTGAIFSIMAAVYYWLPKWTGKMFHIGLAKWHFWCSLVSVNVLFFPMHFVGLAGMPRRIPDYALQFADFNKWISIGGFAFGLSQLIFLTLLIKACKKQGEPVSDQVWEGAEGLEWEIPSPAPYHTFATPPVIK
;
A
#
# COMPACT_ATOMS: atom_id res chain seq x y z
N MET A 1 -50.46 37.32 -62.85
CA MET A 1 -50.19 35.89 -62.57
C MET A 1 -48.97 35.80 -61.69
N THR A 2 -49.19 35.74 -60.41
CA THR A 2 -48.17 35.72 -59.38
C THR A 2 -48.21 34.32 -58.79
N THR A 3 -47.13 33.53 -59.03
CA THR A 3 -46.92 32.20 -58.42
C THR A 3 -46.12 32.38 -57.15
N THR A 4 -46.74 32.09 -56.01
CA THR A 4 -46.12 31.97 -54.70
C THR A 4 -45.57 30.56 -54.54
N THR A 5 -44.27 30.45 -54.30
CA THR A 5 -43.59 29.21 -53.93
C THR A 5 -43.58 29.12 -52.39
N GLU A 6 -44.27 28.11 -51.85
CA GLU A 6 -44.18 27.72 -50.44
C GLU A 6 -42.83 27.01 -50.21
N VAL A 7 -42.08 27.51 -49.22
CA VAL A 7 -40.87 26.87 -48.69
C VAL A 7 -41.29 26.03 -47.48
N ASN A 8 -41.29 24.70 -47.64
CA ASN A 8 -41.45 23.78 -46.51
C ASN A 8 -40.19 23.82 -45.64
N HIS A 9 -40.33 24.33 -44.44
CA HIS A 9 -39.36 24.09 -43.34
C HIS A 9 -39.60 22.68 -42.79
N HIS A 10 -38.68 21.77 -43.07
CA HIS A 10 -38.51 20.55 -42.30
C HIS A 10 -37.76 20.92 -41.00
N ASP A 11 -38.51 20.95 -39.88
CA ASP A 11 -37.92 20.92 -38.56
C ASP A 11 -37.36 19.52 -38.31
N ASP A 12 -36.07 19.35 -38.50
CA ASP A 12 -35.32 18.19 -37.99
C ASP A 12 -35.20 18.34 -36.46
N HIS A 13 -36.20 17.87 -35.72
CA HIS A 13 -36.04 17.54 -34.33
C HIS A 13 -35.09 16.32 -34.21
N HIS A 14 -33.82 16.62 -34.06
CA HIS A 14 -32.90 15.66 -33.47
C HIS A 14 -33.28 15.52 -31.98
N ASP A 15 -34.18 14.58 -31.69
CA ASP A 15 -34.34 14.01 -30.36
C ASP A 15 -33.03 13.34 -29.99
N GLY A 16 -32.18 14.08 -29.30
CA GLY A 16 -31.03 13.50 -28.58
C GLY A 16 -31.57 12.54 -27.54
N GLU A 17 -31.67 11.26 -27.89
CA GLU A 17 -31.88 10.20 -26.91
C GLU A 17 -30.77 10.30 -25.87
N HIS A 18 -31.05 10.95 -24.75
CA HIS A 18 -30.31 10.77 -23.52
C HIS A 18 -30.47 9.30 -23.13
N HIS A 19 -29.57 8.44 -23.60
CA HIS A 19 -29.39 7.12 -23.01
C HIS A 19 -29.06 7.35 -21.53
N GLU A 20 -30.09 7.35 -20.67
CA GLU A 20 -29.93 7.15 -19.25
C GLU A 20 -29.22 5.78 -19.10
N HIS A 21 -27.91 5.82 -18.94
CA HIS A 21 -27.14 4.62 -18.63
C HIS A 21 -27.66 4.06 -17.29
N HIS A 22 -28.55 3.09 -17.39
CA HIS A 22 -29.12 2.38 -16.25
C HIS A 22 -27.96 1.81 -15.43
N ILE A 23 -27.71 2.38 -14.24
CA ILE A 23 -26.75 1.84 -13.30
C ILE A 23 -27.27 0.46 -12.88
N PRO A 24 -26.54 -0.62 -13.14
CA PRO A 24 -26.99 -1.96 -12.73
C PRO A 24 -27.21 -2.01 -11.21
N TYR A 25 -28.25 -2.68 -10.77
CA TYR A 25 -28.57 -2.83 -9.34
C TYR A 25 -28.15 -4.21 -8.81
N GLY A 26 -27.93 -4.28 -7.47
CA GLY A 26 -27.66 -5.52 -6.78
C GLY A 26 -26.26 -6.09 -7.03
N ILE A 27 -26.11 -7.39 -6.80
CA ILE A 27 -24.81 -8.08 -6.87
C ILE A 27 -24.19 -8.06 -8.28
N LYS A 28 -25.01 -8.02 -9.33
CA LYS A 28 -24.54 -7.96 -10.72
C LYS A 28 -23.73 -6.69 -11.00
N ARG A 29 -24.08 -5.56 -10.37
CA ARG A 29 -23.27 -4.34 -10.46
C ARG A 29 -21.83 -4.61 -10.04
N TRP A 30 -21.63 -5.18 -8.88
CA TRP A 30 -20.32 -5.40 -8.30
C TRP A 30 -19.48 -6.45 -9.06
N LEU A 31 -20.13 -7.53 -9.55
CA LEU A 31 -19.43 -8.59 -10.28
C LEU A 31 -18.93 -8.15 -11.67
N TYR A 32 -19.73 -7.35 -12.38
CA TYR A 32 -19.47 -7.04 -13.79
C TYR A 32 -19.16 -5.57 -14.04
N THR A 33 -19.06 -4.75 -13.00
CA THR A 33 -18.75 -3.32 -13.16
C THR A 33 -17.43 -3.10 -13.88
N THR A 34 -17.43 -2.14 -14.79
CA THR A 34 -16.21 -1.62 -15.42
C THR A 34 -15.90 -0.21 -14.95
N ASN A 35 -16.75 0.38 -14.11
CA ASN A 35 -16.58 1.72 -13.58
C ASN A 35 -15.42 1.76 -12.57
N HIS A 36 -14.50 2.69 -12.76
CA HIS A 36 -13.30 2.83 -11.93
C HIS A 36 -13.59 3.09 -10.45
N LYS A 37 -14.70 3.80 -10.12
CA LYS A 37 -15.08 4.09 -8.72
C LYS A 37 -15.64 2.85 -8.02
N ASP A 38 -16.45 2.06 -8.72
CA ASP A 38 -16.95 0.79 -8.18
C ASP A 38 -15.79 -0.19 -7.92
N ILE A 39 -14.87 -0.32 -8.89
CA ILE A 39 -13.68 -1.18 -8.76
C ILE A 39 -12.78 -0.68 -7.64
N GLY A 40 -12.56 0.64 -7.55
CA GLY A 40 -11.81 1.25 -6.45
C GLY A 40 -12.45 0.96 -5.09
N THR A 41 -13.78 1.00 -5.01
CA THR A 41 -14.53 0.66 -3.78
C THR A 41 -14.35 -0.82 -3.42
N LEU A 42 -14.40 -1.73 -4.39
CA LEU A 42 -14.13 -3.15 -4.18
C LEU A 42 -12.72 -3.39 -3.63
N TYR A 43 -11.70 -2.76 -4.21
CA TYR A 43 -10.33 -2.82 -3.72
C TYR A 43 -10.18 -2.30 -2.29
N LEU A 44 -10.82 -1.18 -1.95
CA LEU A 44 -10.74 -0.58 -0.61
C LEU A 44 -11.40 -1.48 0.45
N TRP A 45 -12.56 -2.07 0.15
CA TRP A 45 -13.21 -3.01 1.07
C TRP A 45 -12.41 -4.30 1.21
N PHE A 46 -11.92 -4.85 0.12
CA PHE A 46 -11.05 -6.03 0.15
C PHE A 46 -9.80 -5.76 1.00
N ALA A 47 -9.12 -4.65 0.77
CA ALA A 47 -7.94 -4.25 1.52
C ALA A 47 -8.23 -4.10 3.02
N PHE A 48 -9.38 -3.54 3.37
CA PHE A 48 -9.77 -3.37 4.76
C PHE A 48 -10.08 -4.72 5.43
N ILE A 49 -10.76 -5.64 4.75
CA ILE A 49 -10.99 -7.01 5.25
C ILE A 49 -9.66 -7.72 5.46
N MET A 50 -8.74 -7.62 4.50
CA MET A 50 -7.40 -8.20 4.62
C MET A 50 -6.59 -7.56 5.75
N PHE A 51 -6.69 -6.25 5.94
CA PHE A 51 -6.07 -5.54 7.07
C PHE A 51 -6.57 -6.08 8.42
N LEU A 52 -7.86 -6.31 8.57
CA LEU A 52 -8.43 -6.92 9.77
C LEU A 52 -8.00 -8.38 9.94
N THR A 53 -7.95 -9.16 8.86
CA THR A 53 -7.54 -10.57 8.88
C THR A 53 -6.06 -10.70 9.26
N GLY A 54 -5.17 -9.97 8.60
CA GLY A 54 -3.74 -9.95 8.94
C GLY A 54 -3.49 -9.35 10.33
N GLY A 55 -4.29 -8.35 10.73
CA GLY A 55 -4.27 -7.78 12.07
C GLY A 55 -4.64 -8.80 13.15
N ALA A 56 -5.66 -9.64 12.92
CA ALA A 56 -6.02 -10.72 13.83
C ALA A 56 -4.88 -11.73 14.00
N MET A 57 -4.17 -12.07 12.92
CA MET A 57 -2.98 -12.92 12.99
C MET A 57 -1.87 -12.27 13.82
N ALA A 58 -1.66 -10.95 13.69
CA ALA A 58 -0.73 -10.21 14.53
C ALA A 58 -1.15 -10.22 16.01
N MET A 59 -2.45 -10.21 16.31
CA MET A 59 -2.94 -10.34 17.68
C MET A 59 -2.62 -11.72 18.26
N VAL A 60 -2.68 -12.79 17.47
CA VAL A 60 -2.24 -14.14 17.89
C VAL A 60 -0.74 -14.14 18.23
N ILE A 61 0.08 -13.56 17.34
CA ILE A 61 1.53 -13.41 17.58
C ILE A 61 1.79 -12.64 18.89
N ARG A 62 1.09 -11.54 19.13
CA ARG A 62 1.28 -10.73 20.34
C ARG A 62 0.70 -11.37 21.60
N ALA A 63 -0.33 -12.20 21.46
CA ALA A 63 -0.87 -12.98 22.58
C ALA A 63 0.13 -14.05 23.03
N GLU A 64 0.75 -14.78 22.10
CA GLU A 64 1.82 -15.75 22.41
C GLU A 64 3.00 -15.07 23.09
N LEU A 65 3.45 -13.94 22.56
CA LEU A 65 4.60 -13.21 23.09
C LEU A 65 4.26 -12.28 24.27
N PHE A 66 3.09 -12.41 24.89
CA PHE A 66 2.73 -11.60 26.06
C PHE A 66 3.54 -11.97 27.31
N GLN A 67 3.88 -13.24 27.44
CA GLN A 67 4.72 -13.80 28.50
C GLN A 67 5.76 -14.75 27.88
N PRO A 68 6.92 -14.94 28.49
CA PRO A 68 7.90 -15.93 28.05
C PRO A 68 7.40 -17.35 28.24
N GLY A 69 7.88 -18.27 27.44
CA GLY A 69 7.42 -19.66 27.32
C GLY A 69 6.30 -19.82 26.29
N LEU A 70 6.09 -21.05 25.82
CA LEU A 70 5.01 -21.39 24.91
C LEU A 70 3.68 -21.39 25.68
N GLN A 71 2.76 -20.47 25.35
CA GLN A 71 1.57 -20.22 26.15
C GLN A 71 0.27 -20.64 25.45
N ILE A 72 0.08 -20.26 24.18
CA ILE A 72 -1.23 -20.27 23.51
C ILE A 72 -1.18 -21.13 22.26
N VAL A 73 -0.10 -21.05 21.47
CA VAL A 73 0.00 -21.69 20.17
C VAL A 73 1.29 -22.50 20.03
N GLU A 74 1.21 -23.58 19.24
CA GLU A 74 2.35 -24.39 18.87
C GLU A 74 3.33 -23.60 17.98
N PRO A 75 4.67 -23.83 18.05
CA PRO A 75 5.66 -23.09 17.30
C PRO A 75 5.43 -23.10 15.78
N HIS A 76 4.97 -24.23 15.21
CA HIS A 76 4.66 -24.30 13.79
C HIS A 76 3.48 -23.38 13.41
N PHE A 77 2.41 -23.37 14.20
CA PHE A 77 1.28 -22.46 13.97
C PHE A 77 1.68 -21.00 14.15
N PHE A 78 2.53 -20.68 15.12
CA PHE A 78 3.10 -19.33 15.27
C PHE A 78 3.84 -18.87 14.01
N ASN A 79 4.66 -19.76 13.42
CA ASN A 79 5.38 -19.47 12.19
C ASN A 79 4.44 -19.29 10.99
N GLN A 80 3.34 -20.05 10.92
CA GLN A 80 2.30 -19.84 9.91
C GLN A 80 1.64 -18.46 10.08
N MET A 81 1.27 -18.08 11.30
CA MET A 81 0.68 -16.76 11.58
C MET A 81 1.64 -15.63 11.19
N THR A 82 2.92 -15.75 11.52
CA THR A 82 3.96 -14.77 11.15
C THR A 82 4.11 -14.65 9.63
N THR A 83 4.14 -15.80 8.93
CA THR A 83 4.30 -15.86 7.46
C THR A 83 3.11 -15.23 6.75
N VAL A 84 1.91 -15.70 7.09
CA VAL A 84 0.67 -15.30 6.41
C VAL A 84 0.28 -13.87 6.79
N HIS A 85 0.53 -13.42 8.04
CA HIS A 85 0.40 -12.01 8.42
C HIS A 85 1.19 -11.09 7.50
N GLY A 86 2.48 -11.38 7.28
CA GLY A 86 3.33 -10.56 6.41
C GLY A 86 2.79 -10.49 4.98
N LEU A 87 2.41 -11.63 4.39
CA LEU A 87 1.87 -11.70 3.03
C LEU A 87 0.54 -10.96 2.88
N ILE A 88 -0.38 -11.15 3.83
CA ILE A 88 -1.67 -10.46 3.82
C ILE A 88 -1.48 -8.95 3.96
N MET A 89 -0.62 -8.50 4.86
CA MET A 89 -0.40 -7.07 5.06
C MET A 89 0.21 -6.40 3.83
N VAL A 90 1.18 -7.02 3.17
CA VAL A 90 1.82 -6.48 1.97
C VAL A 90 0.88 -6.55 0.78
N PHE A 91 0.51 -7.76 0.35
CA PHE A 91 -0.20 -7.99 -0.91
C PHE A 91 -1.72 -7.88 -0.80
N GLY A 92 -2.29 -8.03 0.39
CA GLY A 92 -3.74 -8.02 0.61
C GLY A 92 -4.27 -6.70 1.17
N ALA A 93 -3.52 -6.02 2.03
CA ALA A 93 -3.96 -4.78 2.67
C ALA A 93 -3.35 -3.53 2.01
N VAL A 94 -2.03 -3.36 2.05
CA VAL A 94 -1.37 -2.10 1.64
C VAL A 94 -1.49 -1.87 0.14
N MET A 95 -1.03 -2.82 -0.69
CA MET A 95 -1.06 -2.66 -2.14
C MET A 95 -2.48 -2.52 -2.70
N PRO A 96 -3.46 -3.36 -2.32
CA PRO A 96 -4.83 -3.19 -2.79
C PRO A 96 -5.51 -1.91 -2.31
N ALA A 97 -5.20 -1.41 -1.10
CA ALA A 97 -5.72 -0.13 -0.64
C ALA A 97 -5.25 1.03 -1.52
N PHE A 98 -3.96 1.08 -1.84
CA PHE A 98 -3.43 2.09 -2.76
C PHE A 98 -3.98 1.92 -4.18
N THR A 99 -4.15 0.68 -4.67
CA THR A 99 -4.77 0.42 -5.96
C THR A 99 -6.23 0.89 -5.99
N GLY A 100 -6.97 0.69 -4.89
CA GLY A 100 -8.32 1.21 -4.73
C GLY A 100 -8.38 2.74 -4.79
N LEU A 101 -7.46 3.41 -4.10
CA LEU A 101 -7.33 4.87 -4.17
C LEU A 101 -6.95 5.33 -5.57
N ALA A 102 -6.03 4.63 -6.25
CA ALA A 102 -5.65 4.95 -7.63
C ALA A 102 -6.84 4.86 -8.59
N ASN A 103 -7.60 3.78 -8.50
CA ASN A 103 -8.81 3.60 -9.30
C ASN A 103 -9.83 4.73 -9.05
N TRP A 104 -10.08 5.08 -7.80
CA TRP A 104 -10.96 6.20 -7.49
C TRP A 104 -10.46 7.54 -8.02
N LEU A 105 -9.19 7.85 -7.81
CA LEU A 105 -8.68 9.22 -7.88
C LEU A 105 -8.00 9.55 -9.20
N ILE A 106 -7.22 8.63 -9.80
CA ILE A 106 -6.44 8.96 -10.99
C ILE A 106 -7.32 9.48 -12.13
N PRO A 107 -8.41 8.80 -12.55
CA PRO A 107 -9.26 9.35 -13.61
C PRO A 107 -9.84 10.72 -13.25
N MET A 108 -10.30 10.91 -12.01
CA MET A 108 -10.84 12.20 -11.57
C MET A 108 -9.78 13.30 -11.55
N MET A 109 -8.56 12.99 -11.12
CA MET A 109 -7.47 13.96 -11.04
C MET A 109 -6.91 14.38 -12.40
N ILE A 110 -6.99 13.50 -13.40
CA ILE A 110 -6.49 13.81 -14.75
C ILE A 110 -7.58 14.23 -15.74
N GLY A 111 -8.84 14.25 -15.32
CA GLY A 111 -9.99 14.61 -16.16
C GLY A 111 -10.39 13.52 -17.14
N ALA A 112 -10.09 12.25 -16.84
CA ALA A 112 -10.48 11.10 -17.64
C ALA A 112 -11.87 10.58 -17.23
N PRO A 113 -12.67 10.05 -18.17
CA PRO A 113 -13.99 9.49 -17.88
C PRO A 113 -13.93 8.16 -17.11
N ASP A 114 -12.89 7.35 -17.36
CA ASP A 114 -12.65 6.05 -16.71
C ASP A 114 -11.17 5.64 -16.88
N MET A 115 -10.81 4.44 -16.40
CA MET A 115 -9.53 3.81 -16.73
C MET A 115 -9.51 3.35 -18.19
N ALA A 116 -8.32 3.33 -18.79
CA ALA A 116 -8.17 3.01 -20.21
C ALA A 116 -8.60 1.58 -20.59
N LEU A 117 -8.44 0.62 -19.67
CA LEU A 117 -8.72 -0.80 -19.89
C LEU A 117 -9.74 -1.32 -18.84
N PRO A 118 -11.02 -0.92 -18.92
CA PRO A 118 -11.98 -1.13 -17.84
C PRO A 118 -12.32 -2.59 -17.58
N ARG A 119 -12.34 -3.45 -18.61
CA ARG A 119 -12.56 -4.91 -18.45
C ARG A 119 -11.38 -5.59 -17.74
N MET A 120 -10.15 -5.23 -18.12
CA MET A 120 -8.95 -5.72 -17.46
C MET A 120 -8.89 -5.23 -16.01
N ASN A 121 -9.38 -4.02 -15.74
CA ASN A 121 -9.49 -3.48 -14.39
C ASN A 121 -10.41 -4.31 -13.49
N ASN A 122 -11.60 -4.71 -13.98
CA ASN A 122 -12.48 -5.61 -13.27
C ASN A 122 -11.81 -6.96 -13.01
N TRP A 123 -11.16 -7.53 -14.00
CA TRP A 123 -10.48 -8.81 -13.86
C TRP A 123 -9.31 -8.74 -12.88
N SER A 124 -8.50 -7.69 -12.92
CA SER A 124 -7.39 -7.52 -11.96
C SER A 124 -7.86 -7.54 -10.51
N PHE A 125 -9.05 -7.01 -10.24
CA PHE A 125 -9.65 -7.11 -8.91
C PHE A 125 -10.10 -8.53 -8.58
N TRP A 126 -10.94 -9.15 -9.42
CA TRP A 126 -11.61 -10.39 -9.04
C TRP A 126 -10.69 -11.59 -8.86
N ILE A 127 -9.51 -11.59 -9.48
CA ILE A 127 -8.53 -12.64 -9.21
C ILE A 127 -7.86 -12.53 -7.82
N LEU A 128 -7.88 -11.35 -7.17
CA LEU A 128 -7.31 -11.19 -5.82
C LEU A 128 -8.07 -11.94 -4.73
N PRO A 129 -9.40 -11.80 -4.56
CA PRO A 129 -10.15 -12.60 -3.59
C PRO A 129 -9.94 -14.10 -3.79
N PHE A 130 -9.81 -14.55 -5.04
CA PHE A 130 -9.49 -15.94 -5.37
C PHE A 130 -8.09 -16.34 -4.88
N ALA A 131 -7.07 -15.52 -5.17
CA ALA A 131 -5.70 -15.76 -4.72
C ALA A 131 -5.59 -15.84 -3.18
N PHE A 132 -6.26 -14.92 -2.47
CA PHE A 132 -6.26 -14.94 -1.01
C PHE A 132 -7.08 -16.08 -0.41
N SER A 133 -8.12 -16.54 -1.09
CA SER A 133 -8.84 -17.76 -0.69
C SER A 133 -7.93 -18.99 -0.80
N ILE A 134 -7.11 -19.09 -1.84
CA ILE A 134 -6.09 -20.15 -1.98
C ILE A 134 -5.03 -20.03 -0.88
N LEU A 135 -4.51 -18.82 -0.62
CA LEU A 135 -3.52 -18.58 0.43
C LEU A 135 -4.06 -19.00 1.80
N LEU A 136 -5.26 -18.56 2.16
CA LEU A 136 -5.88 -18.94 3.43
C LEU A 136 -6.25 -20.43 3.47
N GLY A 137 -6.67 -20.99 2.34
CA GLY A 137 -6.93 -22.43 2.19
C GLY A 137 -5.71 -23.29 2.47
N SER A 138 -4.49 -22.78 2.20
CA SER A 138 -3.25 -23.50 2.48
C SER A 138 -3.07 -23.83 3.97
N LEU A 139 -3.65 -23.02 4.88
CA LEU A 139 -3.59 -23.26 6.33
C LEU A 139 -4.31 -24.54 6.77
N PHE A 140 -5.22 -25.07 5.94
CA PHE A 140 -6.02 -26.27 6.21
C PHE A 140 -5.49 -27.53 5.51
N MET A 141 -4.36 -27.41 4.79
CA MET A 141 -3.72 -28.58 4.16
C MET A 141 -3.02 -29.45 5.20
N GLU A 142 -2.78 -30.71 4.87
CA GLU A 142 -1.99 -31.62 5.70
C GLU A 142 -0.58 -31.04 5.96
N GLY A 143 -0.17 -31.03 7.21
CA GLY A 143 1.05 -30.36 7.65
C GLY A 143 0.95 -28.84 7.76
N GLY A 144 -0.21 -28.23 7.45
CA GLY A 144 -0.48 -26.80 7.57
C GLY A 144 0.03 -25.96 6.38
N GLY A 145 -0.14 -24.64 6.51
CA GLY A 145 0.29 -23.64 5.53
C GLY A 145 1.78 -23.29 5.60
N PRO A 146 2.19 -22.27 4.83
CA PRO A 146 3.58 -21.80 4.80
C PRO A 146 4.03 -21.27 6.17
N ALA A 147 5.20 -21.73 6.64
CA ALA A 147 5.73 -21.41 7.99
C ALA A 147 7.18 -20.89 7.94
N PHE A 148 7.63 -20.37 6.81
CA PHE A 148 9.02 -19.99 6.54
C PHE A 148 9.24 -18.45 6.48
N GLY A 149 8.27 -17.67 6.90
CA GLY A 149 8.28 -16.20 6.80
C GLY A 149 7.89 -15.69 5.41
N TRP A 150 7.53 -14.42 5.31
CA TRP A 150 7.05 -13.80 4.06
C TRP A 150 8.11 -13.74 2.94
N THR A 151 9.39 -13.92 3.29
CA THR A 151 10.51 -13.93 2.34
C THR A 151 10.78 -15.31 1.74
N PHE A 152 10.16 -16.36 2.28
CA PHE A 152 10.18 -17.77 1.86
C PHE A 152 11.54 -18.28 1.35
N TYR A 153 12.60 -18.05 2.12
CA TYR A 153 13.95 -18.49 1.78
C TYR A 153 14.05 -20.01 1.63
N ALA A 154 14.72 -20.44 0.56
CA ALA A 154 15.24 -21.81 0.47
C ALA A 154 16.41 -21.98 1.46
N PRO A 155 16.59 -23.18 2.07
CA PRO A 155 15.85 -24.43 1.86
C PRO A 155 14.56 -24.58 2.68
N LEU A 156 14.18 -23.61 3.54
CA LEU A 156 12.94 -23.69 4.33
C LEU A 156 11.69 -23.82 3.46
N SER A 157 11.65 -23.10 2.33
CA SER A 157 10.52 -23.12 1.39
C SER A 157 10.54 -24.30 0.42
N THR A 158 11.65 -25.01 0.29
CA THR A 158 11.80 -26.19 -0.57
C THR A 158 11.79 -27.48 0.27
N THR A 159 12.89 -27.83 0.90
CA THR A 159 13.11 -29.11 1.59
C THR A 159 12.24 -29.26 2.86
N TYR A 160 12.10 -28.19 3.64
CA TYR A 160 11.43 -28.23 4.95
C TYR A 160 9.99 -27.69 4.93
N SER A 161 9.42 -27.46 3.76
CA SER A 161 8.08 -26.92 3.63
C SER A 161 7.00 -28.01 3.52
N THR A 162 5.76 -27.63 3.88
CA THR A 162 4.57 -28.49 3.78
C THR A 162 3.98 -28.51 2.37
N ASP A 163 2.97 -29.36 2.13
CA ASP A 163 2.23 -29.42 0.86
C ASP A 163 1.42 -28.14 0.60
N GLY A 164 1.05 -27.41 1.64
CA GLY A 164 0.45 -26.07 1.52
C GLY A 164 1.30 -25.04 0.77
N THR A 165 2.62 -25.30 0.60
CA THR A 165 3.52 -24.45 -0.18
C THR A 165 3.12 -24.34 -1.65
N ALA A 166 2.55 -25.37 -2.27
CA ALA A 166 2.07 -25.29 -3.65
C ALA A 166 0.96 -24.25 -3.79
N LEU A 167 -0.05 -24.28 -2.89
CA LEU A 167 -1.14 -23.31 -2.89
C LEU A 167 -0.63 -21.89 -2.64
N PHE A 168 0.33 -21.74 -1.73
CA PHE A 168 1.00 -20.46 -1.49
C PHE A 168 1.66 -19.91 -2.76
N VAL A 169 2.44 -20.73 -3.47
CA VAL A 169 3.14 -20.32 -4.71
C VAL A 169 2.13 -19.90 -5.78
N PHE A 170 1.05 -20.67 -5.98
CA PHE A 170 -0.02 -20.28 -6.92
C PHE A 170 -0.70 -18.97 -6.52
N ALA A 171 -0.99 -18.77 -5.23
CA ALA A 171 -1.56 -17.52 -4.75
C ALA A 171 -0.67 -16.32 -5.09
N VAL A 172 0.64 -16.41 -4.84
CA VAL A 172 1.62 -15.35 -5.15
C VAL A 172 1.68 -15.04 -6.65
N HIS A 173 1.64 -16.06 -7.52
CA HIS A 173 1.59 -15.85 -8.98
C HIS A 173 0.34 -15.08 -9.41
N ILE A 174 -0.83 -15.43 -8.86
CA ILE A 174 -2.09 -14.75 -9.19
C ILE A 174 -2.08 -13.30 -8.68
N MET A 175 -1.55 -13.06 -7.48
CA MET A 175 -1.37 -11.69 -6.93
C MET A 175 -0.44 -10.87 -7.85
N GLY A 176 0.65 -11.47 -8.32
CA GLY A 176 1.56 -10.83 -9.27
C GLY A 176 0.90 -10.47 -10.59
N ALA A 177 0.10 -11.36 -11.16
CA ALA A 177 -0.67 -11.10 -12.38
C ALA A 177 -1.66 -9.94 -12.20
N SER A 178 -2.38 -9.89 -11.07
CA SER A 178 -3.25 -8.77 -10.71
C SER A 178 -2.49 -7.44 -10.71
N SER A 179 -1.34 -7.40 -10.04
CA SER A 179 -0.51 -6.19 -9.91
C SER A 179 0.00 -5.69 -11.26
N ILE A 180 0.45 -6.59 -12.13
CA ILE A 180 0.91 -6.23 -13.49
C ILE A 180 -0.25 -5.66 -14.32
N MET A 181 -1.43 -6.28 -14.29
CA MET A 181 -2.60 -5.77 -15.01
C MET A 181 -3.01 -4.37 -14.54
N GLY A 182 -3.03 -4.15 -13.22
CA GLY A 182 -3.30 -2.85 -12.62
C GLY A 182 -2.27 -1.79 -13.04
N ALA A 183 -0.99 -2.14 -13.03
CA ALA A 183 0.11 -1.26 -13.41
C ALA A 183 0.03 -0.85 -14.89
N ILE A 184 -0.21 -1.80 -15.80
CA ILE A 184 -0.42 -1.53 -17.24
C ILE A 184 -1.58 -0.55 -17.40
N ASN A 185 -2.70 -0.80 -16.73
CA ASN A 185 -3.88 0.05 -16.83
C ASN A 185 -3.61 1.49 -16.37
N VAL A 186 -2.93 1.67 -15.23
CA VAL A 186 -2.55 2.99 -14.71
C VAL A 186 -1.66 3.72 -15.72
N ILE A 187 -0.62 3.07 -16.26
CA ILE A 187 0.29 3.69 -17.23
C ILE A 187 -0.49 4.13 -18.47
N VAL A 188 -1.27 3.23 -19.08
CA VAL A 188 -2.02 3.52 -20.31
C VAL A 188 -3.03 4.65 -20.07
N THR A 189 -3.70 4.67 -18.92
CA THR A 189 -4.64 5.73 -18.54
C THR A 189 -3.94 7.08 -18.44
N ILE A 190 -2.84 7.16 -17.71
CA ILE A 190 -2.11 8.42 -17.52
C ILE A 190 -1.50 8.92 -18.84
N PHE A 191 -0.97 8.04 -19.68
CA PHE A 191 -0.36 8.46 -20.94
C PHE A 191 -1.40 8.97 -21.94
N ASN A 192 -2.54 8.29 -22.08
CA ASN A 192 -3.46 8.50 -23.18
C ASN A 192 -4.71 9.33 -22.82
N MET A 193 -5.07 9.44 -21.54
CA MET A 193 -6.38 9.98 -21.15
C MET A 193 -6.29 11.26 -20.31
N ARG A 194 -5.13 11.89 -20.21
CA ARG A 194 -5.03 13.21 -19.55
C ARG A 194 -5.85 14.26 -20.30
N ALA A 195 -6.53 15.09 -19.54
CA ALA A 195 -7.29 16.22 -20.07
C ALA A 195 -6.41 17.12 -20.95
N PRO A 196 -6.96 17.70 -22.03
CA PRO A 196 -6.27 18.66 -22.88
C PRO A 196 -5.68 19.81 -22.05
N GLY A 197 -4.39 20.12 -22.27
CA GLY A 197 -3.64 21.15 -21.52
C GLY A 197 -2.99 20.63 -20.24
N MET A 198 -3.28 19.40 -19.76
CA MET A 198 -2.58 18.79 -18.63
C MET A 198 -1.24 18.22 -19.09
N THR A 199 -0.22 19.06 -19.07
CA THR A 199 1.17 18.64 -19.31
C THR A 199 1.70 17.82 -18.13
N TRP A 200 2.84 17.14 -18.31
CA TRP A 200 3.44 16.32 -17.26
C TRP A 200 3.64 17.08 -15.93
N MET A 201 4.16 18.30 -15.97
CA MET A 201 4.44 19.10 -14.79
C MET A 201 3.20 19.83 -14.21
N LYS A 202 2.02 19.60 -14.78
CA LYS A 202 0.73 20.04 -14.23
C LYS A 202 -0.04 18.89 -13.54
N MET A 203 0.46 17.65 -13.64
CA MET A 203 -0.20 16.51 -12.99
C MET A 203 -0.11 16.60 -11.47
N PRO A 204 -1.15 16.21 -10.72
CA PRO A 204 -1.07 16.03 -9.28
C PRO A 204 0.04 15.05 -8.86
N LEU A 205 0.69 15.30 -7.72
CA LEU A 205 1.79 14.44 -7.27
C LEU A 205 1.36 13.00 -6.99
N PHE A 206 0.13 12.78 -6.55
CA PHE A 206 -0.43 11.44 -6.41
C PHE A 206 -0.40 10.67 -7.74
N VAL A 207 -0.72 11.32 -8.84
CA VAL A 207 -0.66 10.72 -10.19
C VAL A 207 0.79 10.39 -10.58
N TRP A 208 1.76 11.29 -10.28
CA TRP A 208 3.18 11.02 -10.51
C TRP A 208 3.71 9.85 -9.70
N THR A 209 3.37 9.78 -8.41
CA THR A 209 3.82 8.66 -7.56
C THR A 209 3.26 7.33 -8.05
N TRP A 210 2.01 7.30 -8.51
CA TRP A 210 1.42 6.10 -9.09
C TRP A 210 2.00 5.72 -10.44
N LEU A 211 2.30 6.68 -11.30
CA LEU A 211 2.96 6.40 -12.58
C LEU A 211 4.32 5.71 -12.35
N ILE A 212 5.11 6.24 -11.43
CA ILE A 212 6.43 5.69 -11.08
C ILE A 212 6.27 4.31 -10.41
N THR A 213 5.33 4.16 -9.49
CA THR A 213 5.00 2.88 -8.85
C THR A 213 4.58 1.82 -9.88
N ALA A 214 3.79 2.18 -10.88
CA ALA A 214 3.36 1.27 -11.94
C ALA A 214 4.54 0.77 -12.78
N PHE A 215 5.53 1.60 -13.08
CA PHE A 215 6.76 1.16 -13.74
C PHE A 215 7.58 0.21 -12.86
N LEU A 216 7.69 0.47 -11.57
CA LEU A 216 8.35 -0.46 -10.63
C LEU A 216 7.65 -1.83 -10.63
N LEU A 217 6.32 -1.86 -10.53
CA LEU A 217 5.54 -3.10 -10.55
C LEU A 217 5.80 -3.95 -11.79
N ILE A 218 5.78 -3.34 -12.98
CA ILE A 218 6.06 -4.07 -14.23
C ILE A 218 7.48 -4.62 -14.26
N ALA A 219 8.44 -3.88 -13.70
CA ALA A 219 9.83 -4.31 -13.70
C ALA A 219 10.11 -5.47 -12.73
N VAL A 220 9.52 -5.47 -11.53
CA VAL A 220 9.93 -6.39 -10.45
C VAL A 220 9.00 -7.59 -10.25
N MET A 221 7.71 -7.48 -10.59
CA MET A 221 6.78 -8.62 -10.41
C MET A 221 7.16 -9.87 -11.22
N PRO A 222 7.67 -9.77 -12.47
CA PRO A 222 8.19 -10.93 -13.18
C PRO A 222 9.39 -11.59 -12.50
N VAL A 223 10.22 -10.81 -11.80
CA VAL A 223 11.37 -11.34 -11.04
C VAL A 223 10.89 -12.19 -9.85
N LEU A 224 9.89 -11.68 -9.10
CA LEU A 224 9.25 -12.46 -8.05
C LEU A 224 8.64 -13.75 -8.61
N ALA A 225 7.88 -13.66 -9.71
CA ALA A 225 7.29 -14.83 -10.36
C ALA A 225 8.35 -15.86 -10.74
N GLY A 226 9.50 -15.42 -11.26
CA GLY A 226 10.65 -16.29 -11.56
C GLY A 226 11.19 -16.97 -10.31
N ALA A 227 11.42 -16.24 -9.22
CA ALA A 227 11.92 -16.79 -7.96
C ALA A 227 10.99 -17.88 -7.40
N VAL A 228 9.68 -17.61 -7.32
CA VAL A 228 8.72 -18.60 -6.79
C VAL A 228 8.48 -19.77 -7.74
N THR A 229 8.65 -19.58 -9.05
CA THR A 229 8.63 -20.69 -10.03
C THR A 229 9.82 -21.63 -9.81
N MET A 230 11.03 -21.10 -9.57
CA MET A 230 12.22 -21.92 -9.26
C MET A 230 12.02 -22.70 -7.94
N VAL A 231 11.44 -22.09 -6.90
CA VAL A 231 11.06 -22.79 -5.66
C VAL A 231 10.08 -23.93 -5.94
N LEU A 232 9.07 -23.67 -6.77
CA LEU A 232 8.07 -24.69 -7.15
C LEU A 232 8.73 -25.87 -7.86
N THR A 233 9.64 -25.60 -8.82
CA THR A 233 10.31 -26.66 -9.58
C THR A 233 11.32 -27.43 -8.74
N ASP A 234 12.03 -26.77 -7.83
CA ASP A 234 12.93 -27.46 -6.89
C ASP A 234 12.14 -28.40 -5.97
N LYS A 235 10.95 -27.98 -5.50
CA LYS A 235 10.14 -28.80 -4.61
C LYS A 235 9.43 -29.97 -5.31
N PHE A 236 8.88 -29.77 -6.50
CA PHE A 236 7.94 -30.72 -7.13
C PHE A 236 8.45 -31.37 -8.42
N PHE A 237 9.49 -30.82 -9.05
CA PHE A 237 9.97 -31.26 -10.36
C PHE A 237 11.44 -31.69 -10.36
N GLY A 238 12.10 -31.74 -9.19
CA GLY A 238 13.45 -32.27 -9.03
C GLY A 238 14.55 -31.40 -9.64
N THR A 239 14.29 -30.08 -9.86
CA THR A 239 15.36 -29.13 -10.15
C THR A 239 16.14 -28.81 -8.86
N SER A 240 17.31 -28.21 -9.00
CA SER A 240 18.20 -27.90 -7.87
C SER A 240 18.75 -26.46 -7.96
N PHE A 241 17.91 -25.50 -8.30
CA PHE A 241 18.32 -24.09 -8.36
C PHE A 241 18.88 -23.59 -7.03
N PHE A 242 18.29 -24.04 -5.92
CA PHE A 242 18.60 -23.59 -4.57
C PHE A 242 19.08 -24.70 -3.64
N ASP A 243 19.32 -25.89 -4.18
CA ASP A 243 19.90 -27.03 -3.46
C ASP A 243 21.39 -27.15 -3.74
N ALA A 244 22.22 -26.91 -2.72
CA ALA A 244 23.67 -26.99 -2.83
C ALA A 244 24.17 -28.41 -3.19
N ALA A 245 23.49 -29.48 -2.77
CA ALA A 245 23.84 -30.86 -3.11
C ALA A 245 23.69 -31.15 -4.61
N GLY A 246 22.74 -30.47 -5.27
CA GLY A 246 22.54 -30.55 -6.72
C GLY A 246 23.30 -29.49 -7.54
N GLY A 247 24.19 -28.71 -6.90
CA GLY A 247 24.97 -27.65 -7.56
C GLY A 247 24.30 -26.27 -7.57
N GLY A 248 23.19 -26.12 -6.89
CA GLY A 248 22.49 -24.83 -6.73
C GLY A 248 23.02 -23.99 -5.56
N ASP A 249 22.41 -22.83 -5.32
CA ASP A 249 22.82 -21.93 -4.26
C ASP A 249 21.61 -21.25 -3.59
N PRO A 250 21.36 -21.50 -2.28
CA PRO A 250 20.30 -20.81 -1.54
C PRO A 250 20.47 -19.27 -1.48
N VAL A 251 21.71 -18.76 -1.53
CA VAL A 251 22.00 -17.33 -1.53
C VAL A 251 21.52 -16.68 -2.84
N MET A 252 21.56 -17.42 -3.95
CA MET A 252 21.00 -16.98 -5.22
C MET A 252 19.49 -16.67 -5.10
N PHE A 253 18.73 -17.50 -4.34
CA PHE A 253 17.33 -17.18 -4.06
C PHE A 253 17.18 -15.81 -3.39
N GLN A 254 18.01 -15.52 -2.38
CA GLN A 254 17.95 -14.26 -1.65
C GLN A 254 18.24 -13.06 -2.58
N HIS A 255 19.21 -13.17 -3.49
CA HIS A 255 19.49 -12.12 -4.47
C HIS A 255 18.29 -11.87 -5.40
N ILE A 256 17.70 -12.91 -5.97
CA ILE A 256 16.55 -12.78 -6.89
C ILE A 256 15.35 -12.23 -6.13
N PHE A 257 15.05 -12.76 -4.93
CA PHE A 257 13.95 -12.29 -4.11
C PHE A 257 14.12 -10.81 -3.75
N TRP A 258 15.28 -10.37 -3.27
CA TRP A 258 15.48 -8.99 -2.82
C TRP A 258 15.64 -7.99 -3.96
N PHE A 259 16.03 -8.43 -5.15
CA PHE A 259 15.95 -7.59 -6.34
C PHE A 259 14.49 -7.19 -6.65
N PHE A 260 13.52 -8.04 -6.34
CA PHE A 260 12.11 -7.67 -6.23
C PHE A 260 11.82 -6.94 -4.92
N GLY A 261 12.27 -7.48 -3.79
CA GLY A 261 11.78 -7.13 -2.45
C GLY A 261 12.09 -5.70 -2.01
N HIS A 262 13.23 -5.13 -2.42
CA HIS A 262 13.52 -3.74 -2.07
C HIS A 262 12.71 -2.74 -2.91
N PRO A 263 12.61 -2.83 -4.25
CA PRO A 263 11.64 -2.01 -4.98
C PRO A 263 10.20 -2.19 -4.49
N GLU A 264 9.81 -3.37 -4.01
CA GLU A 264 8.47 -3.61 -3.42
C GLU A 264 8.19 -2.71 -2.23
N VAL A 265 9.15 -2.49 -1.32
CA VAL A 265 8.93 -1.58 -0.18
C VAL A 265 8.72 -0.13 -0.64
N TYR A 266 9.32 0.27 -1.76
CA TYR A 266 9.05 1.58 -2.38
C TYR A 266 7.72 1.61 -3.13
N ILE A 267 7.30 0.52 -3.75
CA ILE A 267 5.93 0.37 -4.30
C ILE A 267 4.90 0.62 -3.20
N MET A 268 5.15 0.12 -1.99
CA MET A 268 4.26 0.31 -0.84
C MET A 268 4.27 1.73 -0.26
N ILE A 269 5.31 2.54 -0.45
CA ILE A 269 5.39 3.85 0.20
C ILE A 269 5.23 5.04 -0.76
N LEU A 270 5.58 4.91 -2.05
CA LEU A 270 5.50 6.03 -2.98
C LEU A 270 4.08 6.61 -3.13
N PRO A 271 3.01 5.79 -3.23
CA PRO A 271 1.64 6.32 -3.25
C PRO A 271 1.29 7.10 -1.99
N ALA A 272 1.80 6.69 -0.81
CA ALA A 272 1.65 7.42 0.44
C ALA A 272 2.25 8.83 0.34
N PHE A 273 3.44 8.97 -0.24
CA PHE A 273 4.06 10.27 -0.47
C PHE A 273 3.20 11.18 -1.35
N GLY A 274 2.51 10.60 -2.35
CA GLY A 274 1.55 11.30 -3.18
C GLY A 274 0.36 11.81 -2.38
N ILE A 275 -0.24 10.98 -1.53
CA ILE A 275 -1.37 11.34 -0.66
C ILE A 275 -0.99 12.49 0.27
N ILE A 276 0.12 12.36 0.98
CA ILE A 276 0.60 13.38 1.93
C ILE A 276 0.85 14.71 1.22
N SER A 277 1.36 14.65 -0.02
CA SER A 277 1.60 15.83 -0.85
C SER A 277 0.32 16.51 -1.37
N GLN A 278 -0.83 15.84 -1.33
CA GLN A 278 -2.15 16.43 -1.63
C GLN A 278 -2.80 17.01 -0.35
N ILE A 279 -2.65 16.34 0.78
CA ILE A 279 -3.30 16.72 2.04
C ILE A 279 -2.65 17.95 2.67
N ILE A 280 -1.32 17.98 2.76
CA ILE A 280 -0.60 19.07 3.44
C ILE A 280 -0.89 20.45 2.81
N PRO A 281 -0.83 20.64 1.47
CA PRO A 281 -1.15 21.92 0.85
C PRO A 281 -2.56 22.41 1.18
N THR A 282 -3.55 21.53 1.16
CA THR A 282 -4.95 21.84 1.47
C THR A 282 -5.07 22.46 2.87
N PHE A 283 -4.54 21.80 3.89
CA PHE A 283 -4.69 22.24 5.28
C PHE A 283 -3.62 23.24 5.74
N ALA A 284 -2.56 23.45 4.96
CA ALA A 284 -1.63 24.56 5.14
C ALA A 284 -2.06 25.82 4.36
N ARG A 285 -3.05 25.70 3.47
CA ARG A 285 -3.51 26.76 2.55
C ARG A 285 -2.38 27.39 1.77
N LYS A 286 -1.47 26.54 1.31
CA LYS A 286 -0.29 26.92 0.53
C LYS A 286 -0.05 25.92 -0.58
N ARG A 287 0.43 26.41 -1.72
CA ARG A 287 0.93 25.53 -2.76
C ARG A 287 2.10 24.69 -2.24
N LEU A 288 2.20 23.47 -2.74
CA LEU A 288 3.29 22.57 -2.38
C LEU A 288 4.65 23.19 -2.72
N PHE A 289 5.51 23.28 -1.72
CA PHE A 289 6.88 23.77 -1.92
C PHE A 289 7.69 22.75 -2.74
N GLY A 290 8.39 23.24 -3.76
CA GLY A 290 9.30 22.42 -4.54
C GLY A 290 8.64 21.28 -5.35
N TYR A 291 7.51 21.53 -6.01
CA TYR A 291 6.79 20.53 -6.79
C TYR A 291 7.73 19.73 -7.73
N ALA A 292 8.56 20.41 -8.54
CA ALA A 292 9.47 19.73 -9.46
C ALA A 292 10.49 18.84 -8.70
N SER A 293 11.06 19.35 -7.60
CA SER A 293 11.99 18.55 -6.78
C SER A 293 11.30 17.34 -6.15
N MET A 294 10.00 17.41 -5.82
CA MET A 294 9.22 16.26 -5.34
C MET A 294 9.06 15.18 -6.41
N VAL A 295 8.83 15.58 -7.68
CA VAL A 295 8.76 14.65 -8.82
C VAL A 295 10.11 13.97 -9.03
N TYR A 296 11.19 14.76 -9.13
CA TYR A 296 12.53 14.21 -9.35
C TYR A 296 13.02 13.35 -8.18
N ALA A 297 12.73 13.74 -6.94
CA ALA A 297 13.04 12.93 -5.76
C ALA A 297 12.31 11.56 -5.81
N THR A 298 11.04 11.54 -6.23
CA THR A 298 10.29 10.29 -6.38
C THR A 298 10.91 9.38 -7.44
N ALA A 299 11.27 9.93 -8.61
CA ALA A 299 11.93 9.18 -9.67
C ALA A 299 13.32 8.68 -9.23
N SER A 300 14.08 9.50 -8.52
CA SER A 300 15.40 9.12 -7.99
C SER A 300 15.31 7.96 -7.00
N ILE A 301 14.34 7.98 -6.07
CA ILE A 301 14.08 6.87 -5.15
C ILE A 301 13.80 5.58 -5.94
N ALA A 302 12.93 5.65 -6.93
CA ALA A 302 12.57 4.49 -7.74
C ALA A 302 13.78 3.91 -8.50
N LEU A 303 14.60 4.75 -9.12
CA LEU A 303 15.81 4.30 -9.83
C LEU A 303 16.84 3.70 -8.87
N LEU A 304 17.11 4.36 -7.74
CA LEU A 304 18.05 3.86 -6.73
C LEU A 304 17.59 2.53 -6.12
N SER A 305 16.28 2.29 -6.03
CA SER A 305 15.73 1.06 -5.44
C SER A 305 16.22 -0.23 -6.11
N PHE A 306 16.66 -0.17 -7.38
CA PHE A 306 17.17 -1.33 -8.12
C PHE A 306 18.63 -1.69 -7.81
N ILE A 307 19.38 -0.84 -7.12
CA ILE A 307 20.82 -1.04 -6.89
C ILE A 307 21.19 -1.18 -5.41
N VAL A 308 20.20 -1.39 -4.54
CA VAL A 308 20.40 -1.42 -3.08
C VAL A 308 19.95 -2.72 -2.41
N TRP A 309 19.38 -3.67 -3.14
CA TRP A 309 18.67 -4.84 -2.60
C TRP A 309 19.48 -5.69 -1.60
N ALA A 310 20.81 -5.80 -1.77
CA ALA A 310 21.60 -6.72 -0.97
C ALA A 310 21.97 -6.18 0.43
N HIS A 311 21.47 -5.00 0.82
CA HIS A 311 21.50 -4.61 2.23
C HIS A 311 20.62 -5.52 3.11
N HIS A 312 19.71 -6.29 2.53
CA HIS A 312 19.00 -7.34 3.23
C HIS A 312 19.84 -8.61 3.44
N MET A 313 21.08 -8.63 2.98
CA MET A 313 21.92 -9.83 2.88
C MET A 313 23.34 -9.63 3.47
N PHE A 314 23.56 -8.59 4.29
CA PHE A 314 24.90 -8.30 4.83
C PHE A 314 25.51 -9.46 5.65
N THR A 315 24.68 -10.30 6.26
CA THR A 315 25.13 -11.44 7.07
C THR A 315 25.26 -12.75 6.27
N THR A 316 25.16 -12.71 4.94
CA THR A 316 25.26 -13.92 4.09
C THR A 316 26.68 -14.30 3.70
N GLY A 317 27.69 -13.52 4.11
CA GLY A 317 29.10 -13.76 3.77
C GLY A 317 29.51 -13.12 2.44
N MET A 318 28.93 -12.00 2.07
CA MET A 318 29.33 -11.23 0.89
C MET A 318 30.78 -10.72 1.01
N PRO A 319 31.51 -10.55 -0.13
CA PRO A 319 32.79 -9.86 -0.13
C PRO A 319 32.65 -8.41 0.39
N VAL A 320 33.65 -7.92 1.15
CA VAL A 320 33.65 -6.56 1.73
C VAL A 320 33.40 -5.46 0.69
N ALA A 321 33.92 -5.62 -0.53
CA ALA A 321 33.65 -4.67 -1.61
C ALA A 321 32.16 -4.56 -1.96
N ALA A 322 31.44 -5.68 -1.96
CA ALA A 322 29.98 -5.71 -2.20
C ALA A 322 29.22 -5.11 -1.01
N GLU A 323 29.61 -5.44 0.22
CA GLU A 323 29.03 -4.84 1.42
C GLU A 323 29.13 -3.30 1.41
N LEU A 324 30.32 -2.78 1.11
CA LEU A 324 30.56 -1.33 1.01
C LEU A 324 29.74 -0.70 -0.12
N PHE A 325 29.65 -1.34 -1.29
CA PHE A 325 28.83 -0.86 -2.39
C PHE A 325 27.37 -0.71 -1.97
N PHE A 326 26.77 -1.78 -1.45
CA PHE A 326 25.37 -1.79 -1.05
C PHE A 326 25.09 -0.86 0.15
N MET A 327 26.02 -0.73 1.08
CA MET A 327 25.97 0.24 2.17
C MET A 327 25.85 1.68 1.64
N PHE A 328 26.79 2.12 0.81
CA PHE A 328 26.79 3.50 0.30
C PHE A 328 25.63 3.76 -0.65
N ALA A 329 25.27 2.81 -1.52
CA ALA A 329 24.12 2.93 -2.40
C ALA A 329 22.81 3.06 -1.61
N THR A 330 22.67 2.30 -0.52
CA THR A 330 21.51 2.37 0.36
C THR A 330 21.42 3.71 1.10
N MET A 331 22.55 4.19 1.63
CA MET A 331 22.58 5.50 2.29
C MET A 331 22.22 6.64 1.35
N LEU A 332 22.57 6.53 0.06
CA LEU A 332 22.26 7.54 -0.94
C LEU A 332 20.74 7.77 -1.12
N ILE A 333 19.92 6.74 -0.92
CA ILE A 333 18.45 6.86 -1.03
C ILE A 333 17.84 7.81 0.02
N SER A 334 18.54 8.03 1.13
CA SER A 334 18.11 8.97 2.16
C SER A 334 18.07 10.43 1.67
N VAL A 335 18.89 10.79 0.69
CA VAL A 335 18.96 12.15 0.16
C VAL A 335 17.65 12.56 -0.52
N PRO A 336 17.16 11.89 -1.56
CA PRO A 336 15.87 12.25 -2.16
C PRO A 336 14.70 12.08 -1.19
N THR A 337 14.76 11.14 -0.24
CA THR A 337 13.75 10.99 0.81
C THR A 337 13.75 12.22 1.73
N GLY A 338 14.92 12.70 2.13
CA GLY A 338 15.07 13.93 2.92
C GLY A 338 14.52 15.15 2.20
N VAL A 339 14.75 15.28 0.89
CA VAL A 339 14.17 16.37 0.08
C VAL A 339 12.64 16.39 0.22
N LYS A 340 11.98 15.23 0.22
CA LYS A 340 10.51 15.16 0.39
C LYS A 340 10.07 15.64 1.77
N VAL A 341 10.71 15.15 2.83
CA VAL A 341 10.38 15.55 4.21
C VAL A 341 10.56 17.06 4.38
N PHE A 342 11.68 17.61 3.93
CA PHE A 342 11.92 19.06 4.01
C PHE A 342 10.93 19.88 3.18
N ASN A 343 10.51 19.40 2.01
CA ASN A 343 9.50 20.09 1.19
C ASN A 343 8.12 20.08 1.85
N TRP A 344 7.72 19.02 2.55
CA TRP A 344 6.48 19.00 3.33
C TRP A 344 6.56 19.99 4.51
N VAL A 345 7.67 20.01 5.24
CA VAL A 345 7.89 21.00 6.33
C VAL A 345 7.89 22.43 5.79
N ALA A 346 8.57 22.69 4.66
CA ALA A 346 8.59 24.00 4.01
C ALA A 346 7.19 24.43 3.50
N THR A 347 6.35 23.49 3.07
CA THR A 347 4.96 23.77 2.70
C THR A 347 4.18 24.26 3.90
N MET A 348 4.36 23.63 5.05
CA MET A 348 3.68 24.03 6.30
C MET A 348 4.24 25.33 6.89
N TRP A 349 5.51 25.61 6.68
CA TRP A 349 6.18 26.80 7.22
C TRP A 349 5.49 28.08 6.77
N ARG A 350 5.04 28.90 7.74
CA ARG A 350 4.27 30.14 7.51
C ARG A 350 2.97 29.90 6.74
N GLY A 351 2.39 28.70 6.79
CA GLY A 351 1.07 28.38 6.27
C GLY A 351 -0.01 28.73 7.29
N SER A 352 -1.25 28.91 6.81
CA SER A 352 -2.45 29.06 7.65
C SER A 352 -3.01 27.67 7.96
N MET A 353 -2.34 26.95 8.87
CA MET A 353 -2.65 25.55 9.16
C MET A 353 -3.96 25.35 9.91
N THR A 354 -4.74 24.35 9.47
CA THR A 354 -5.87 23.80 10.21
C THR A 354 -5.62 22.32 10.50
N PHE A 355 -6.10 21.87 11.68
CA PHE A 355 -5.79 20.52 12.19
C PHE A 355 -7.03 19.61 12.09
N GLU A 356 -7.51 19.43 10.85
CA GLU A 356 -8.53 18.44 10.55
C GLU A 356 -7.95 17.02 10.57
N VAL A 357 -8.82 16.01 10.67
CA VAL A 357 -8.39 14.61 10.85
C VAL A 357 -7.39 14.15 9.77
N PRO A 358 -7.57 14.42 8.48
CA PRO A 358 -6.57 14.07 7.47
C PRO A 358 -5.20 14.69 7.73
N MET A 359 -5.17 15.97 8.17
CA MET A 359 -3.93 16.67 8.50
C MET A 359 -3.24 16.11 9.73
N LEU A 360 -4.00 15.68 10.76
CA LEU A 360 -3.41 15.02 11.93
C LEU A 360 -2.66 13.75 11.55
N PHE A 361 -3.26 12.91 10.70
CA PHE A 361 -2.58 11.71 10.18
C PHE A 361 -1.37 12.05 9.30
N ALA A 362 -1.44 13.12 8.50
CA ALA A 362 -0.33 13.58 7.67
C ALA A 362 0.85 14.08 8.52
N LEU A 363 0.59 14.80 9.61
CA LEU A 363 1.63 15.22 10.56
C LEU A 363 2.26 14.03 11.27
N ALA A 364 1.44 13.10 11.74
CA ALA A 364 1.92 11.86 12.36
C ALA A 364 2.78 11.06 11.37
N PHE A 365 2.36 10.97 10.11
CA PHE A 365 3.16 10.37 9.03
C PHE A 365 4.55 11.00 8.94
N ILE A 366 4.67 12.32 8.85
CA ILE A 366 5.97 12.99 8.70
C ILE A 366 6.90 12.64 9.86
N VAL A 367 6.40 12.75 11.10
CA VAL A 367 7.21 12.51 12.30
C VAL A 367 7.62 11.03 12.40
N LEU A 368 6.65 10.13 12.32
CA LEU A 368 6.88 8.71 12.58
C LEU A 368 7.60 8.03 11.42
N PHE A 369 7.28 8.39 10.16
CA PHE A 369 8.04 7.94 9.01
C PHE A 369 9.51 8.40 9.07
N THR A 370 9.78 9.61 9.57
CA THR A 370 11.16 10.09 9.76
C THR A 370 11.90 9.27 10.81
N ILE A 371 11.26 8.90 11.93
CA ILE A 371 11.83 7.99 12.93
C ILE A 371 12.16 6.63 12.29
N GLY A 372 11.22 6.07 11.51
CA GLY A 372 11.44 4.83 10.76
C GLY A 372 12.58 4.95 9.73
N GLY A 373 12.68 6.08 9.04
CA GLY A 373 13.78 6.36 8.10
C GLY A 373 15.14 6.45 8.79
N LEU A 374 15.22 7.07 9.97
CA LEU A 374 16.45 7.14 10.76
C LEU A 374 16.90 5.75 11.24
N SER A 375 15.99 4.91 11.72
CA SER A 375 16.32 3.52 12.05
C SER A 375 16.76 2.72 10.82
N GLY A 376 16.21 3.02 9.63
CA GLY A 376 16.64 2.46 8.36
C GLY A 376 18.07 2.86 7.98
N LEU A 377 18.47 4.10 8.23
CA LEU A 377 19.86 4.53 8.05
C LEU A 377 20.82 3.77 8.95
N MET A 378 20.43 3.45 10.18
CA MET A 378 21.24 2.60 11.07
C MET A 378 21.43 1.20 10.47
N LEU A 379 20.37 0.57 9.98
CA LEU A 379 20.42 -0.74 9.32
C LEU A 379 21.16 -0.72 7.97
N ALA A 380 21.26 0.43 7.31
CA ALA A 380 22.04 0.57 6.08
C ALA A 380 23.56 0.43 6.30
N ILE A 381 24.04 0.62 7.54
CA ILE A 381 25.46 0.62 7.89
C ILE A 381 25.89 -0.80 8.27
N VAL A 382 26.75 -1.43 7.47
CA VAL A 382 27.16 -2.84 7.61
C VAL A 382 27.56 -3.21 9.04
N PRO A 383 28.51 -2.55 9.72
CA PRO A 383 28.87 -2.92 11.10
C PRO A 383 27.71 -2.84 12.10
N VAL A 384 26.74 -1.96 11.85
CA VAL A 384 25.55 -1.81 12.69
C VAL A 384 24.56 -2.94 12.39
N ASP A 385 24.35 -3.26 11.11
CA ASP A 385 23.43 -4.32 10.71
C ASP A 385 23.90 -5.71 11.16
N PHE A 386 25.19 -5.97 11.23
CA PHE A 386 25.71 -7.20 11.84
C PHE A 386 25.20 -7.43 13.27
N GLN A 387 24.96 -6.36 14.02
CA GLN A 387 24.41 -6.45 15.36
C GLN A 387 22.87 -6.55 15.36
N TYR A 388 22.19 -5.90 14.40
CA TYR A 388 20.73 -5.72 14.42
C TYR A 388 20.01 -6.63 13.43
N HIS A 389 20.72 -7.25 12.49
CA HIS A 389 20.12 -8.15 11.49
C HIS A 389 19.29 -9.23 12.16
N ASP A 390 18.08 -9.49 11.61
CA ASP A 390 17.13 -10.46 12.14
C ASP A 390 16.75 -10.31 13.62
N THR A 391 16.88 -9.11 14.18
CA THR A 391 16.37 -8.76 15.51
C THR A 391 15.05 -7.98 15.42
N TYR A 392 14.43 -7.71 16.58
CA TYR A 392 13.25 -6.84 16.69
C TYR A 392 13.53 -5.38 16.32
N PHE A 393 14.79 -4.94 16.19
CA PHE A 393 15.12 -3.63 15.66
C PHE A 393 14.68 -3.49 14.20
N VAL A 394 14.87 -4.53 13.39
CA VAL A 394 14.38 -4.58 12.00
C VAL A 394 12.86 -4.54 11.97
N VAL A 395 12.19 -5.25 12.90
CA VAL A 395 10.73 -5.25 13.00
C VAL A 395 10.21 -3.86 13.36
N ALA A 396 10.84 -3.16 14.30
CA ALA A 396 10.52 -1.79 14.64
C ALA A 396 10.66 -0.86 13.43
N HIS A 397 11.78 -0.94 12.73
CA HIS A 397 12.06 -0.13 11.54
C HIS A 397 10.96 -0.25 10.49
N PHE A 398 10.72 -1.46 9.98
CA PHE A 398 9.78 -1.59 8.87
C PHE A 398 8.32 -1.34 9.28
N HIS A 399 7.94 -1.54 10.53
CA HIS A 399 6.60 -1.16 10.98
C HIS A 399 6.43 0.36 11.12
N TYR A 400 7.47 1.10 11.49
CA TYR A 400 7.42 2.56 11.46
C TYR A 400 7.26 3.10 10.03
N VAL A 401 7.96 2.54 9.04
CA VAL A 401 7.79 3.00 7.66
C VAL A 401 6.52 2.47 6.98
N LEU A 402 6.02 1.27 7.35
CA LEU A 402 4.83 0.68 6.74
C LEU A 402 3.54 1.04 7.48
N VAL A 403 3.47 0.86 8.81
CA VAL A 403 2.21 1.14 9.54
C VAL A 403 2.02 2.63 9.70
N THR A 404 3.00 3.36 10.22
CA THR A 404 2.87 4.80 10.38
C THR A 404 3.12 5.57 9.07
N GLY A 405 3.77 4.95 8.10
CA GLY A 405 3.89 5.44 6.73
C GLY A 405 2.66 5.08 5.89
N ALA A 406 2.61 3.84 5.36
CA ALA A 406 1.58 3.46 4.40
C ALA A 406 0.17 3.44 5.02
N ILE A 407 -0.07 2.76 6.16
CA ILE A 407 -1.42 2.64 6.73
C ILE A 407 -1.95 3.99 7.22
N PHE A 408 -1.13 4.82 7.90
CA PHE A 408 -1.58 6.16 8.33
C PHE A 408 -1.91 7.05 7.14
N SER A 409 -1.16 6.96 6.03
CA SER A 409 -1.49 7.70 4.81
C SER A 409 -2.78 7.21 4.14
N ILE A 410 -3.05 5.90 4.16
CA ILE A 410 -4.33 5.34 3.68
C ILE A 410 -5.49 5.85 4.55
N MET A 411 -5.35 5.86 5.87
CA MET A 411 -6.35 6.43 6.78
C MET A 411 -6.56 7.92 6.52
N ALA A 412 -5.47 8.69 6.35
CA ALA A 412 -5.54 10.09 5.96
C ALA A 412 -6.30 10.29 4.65
N ALA A 413 -6.01 9.47 3.63
CA ALA A 413 -6.69 9.50 2.34
C ALA A 413 -8.18 9.19 2.47
N VAL A 414 -8.54 8.14 3.21
CA VAL A 414 -9.95 7.81 3.44
C VAL A 414 -10.67 8.97 4.10
N TYR A 415 -10.15 9.55 5.18
CA TYR A 415 -10.78 10.71 5.81
C TYR A 415 -10.83 11.96 4.90
N TYR A 416 -9.83 12.12 4.01
CA TYR A 416 -9.77 13.27 3.11
C TYR A 416 -10.80 13.17 1.98
N TRP A 417 -10.94 11.99 1.35
CA TRP A 417 -11.84 11.80 0.20
C TRP A 417 -13.20 11.15 0.54
N LEU A 418 -13.40 10.57 1.73
CA LEU A 418 -14.67 9.94 2.12
C LEU A 418 -15.89 10.88 1.98
N PRO A 419 -15.81 12.18 2.36
CA PRO A 419 -16.93 13.08 2.15
C PRO A 419 -17.22 13.32 0.66
N LYS A 420 -16.19 13.33 -0.21
CA LYS A 420 -16.36 13.42 -1.67
C LYS A 420 -17.03 12.16 -2.22
N TRP A 421 -16.74 10.98 -1.66
CA TRP A 421 -17.33 9.71 -2.11
C TRP A 421 -18.77 9.53 -1.66
N THR A 422 -19.11 10.00 -0.46
CA THR A 422 -20.41 9.75 0.18
C THR A 422 -21.38 10.94 0.13
N GLY A 423 -20.87 12.13 -0.10
CA GLY A 423 -21.64 13.39 0.01
C GLY A 423 -21.96 13.78 1.46
N LYS A 424 -21.36 13.10 2.44
CA LYS A 424 -21.64 13.28 3.87
C LYS A 424 -20.35 13.39 4.68
N MET A 425 -20.33 14.31 5.66
CA MET A 425 -19.23 14.43 6.60
C MET A 425 -19.31 13.31 7.64
N PHE A 426 -18.19 12.71 7.96
CA PHE A 426 -18.06 11.73 9.06
C PHE A 426 -18.08 12.42 10.43
N HIS A 427 -18.32 11.64 11.49
CA HIS A 427 -18.33 12.15 12.86
C HIS A 427 -16.91 12.55 13.30
N ILE A 428 -16.61 13.85 13.28
CA ILE A 428 -15.27 14.42 13.50
C ILE A 428 -14.70 14.02 14.87
N GLY A 429 -15.49 14.08 15.94
CA GLY A 429 -15.04 13.71 17.29
C GLY A 429 -14.57 12.25 17.37
N LEU A 430 -15.34 11.32 16.78
CA LEU A 430 -14.98 9.89 16.77
C LEU A 430 -13.75 9.64 15.90
N ALA A 431 -13.60 10.38 14.80
CA ALA A 431 -12.42 10.29 13.94
C ALA A 431 -11.15 10.83 14.64
N LYS A 432 -11.26 11.90 15.43
CA LYS A 432 -10.15 12.37 16.28
C LYS A 432 -9.78 11.36 17.37
N TRP A 433 -10.77 10.68 17.97
CA TRP A 433 -10.52 9.59 18.90
C TRP A 433 -9.78 8.43 18.23
N HIS A 434 -10.22 8.01 17.04
CA HIS A 434 -9.49 7.00 16.26
C HIS A 434 -8.03 7.41 16.05
N PHE A 435 -7.78 8.65 15.64
CA PHE A 435 -6.42 9.16 15.42
C PHE A 435 -5.56 9.05 16.69
N TRP A 436 -6.03 9.61 17.82
CA TRP A 436 -5.24 9.64 19.06
C TRP A 436 -5.01 8.25 19.64
N CYS A 437 -6.04 7.40 19.65
CA CYS A 437 -5.88 6.01 20.08
C CYS A 437 -4.87 5.26 19.20
N SER A 438 -4.94 5.43 17.87
CA SER A 438 -3.99 4.79 16.95
C SER A 438 -2.57 5.34 17.12
N LEU A 439 -2.41 6.67 17.27
CA LEU A 439 -1.10 7.30 17.43
C LEU A 439 -0.40 6.84 18.70
N VAL A 440 -1.10 6.81 19.83
CA VAL A 440 -0.50 6.39 21.11
C VAL A 440 -0.18 4.91 21.08
N SER A 441 -1.14 4.08 20.68
CA SER A 441 -0.97 2.62 20.71
C SER A 441 0.09 2.12 19.75
N VAL A 442 0.23 2.71 18.56
CA VAL A 442 1.26 2.31 17.58
C VAL A 442 2.67 2.60 18.12
N ASN A 443 2.84 3.70 18.87
CA ASN A 443 4.14 4.01 19.47
C ASN A 443 4.44 3.10 20.68
N VAL A 444 3.44 2.75 21.51
CA VAL A 444 3.60 1.76 22.59
C VAL A 444 3.92 0.37 22.01
N LEU A 445 3.37 0.05 20.84
CA LEU A 445 3.63 -1.21 20.14
C LEU A 445 5.05 -1.27 19.55
N PHE A 446 5.43 -0.33 18.69
CA PHE A 446 6.63 -0.48 17.85
C PHE A 446 7.86 0.24 18.39
N PHE A 447 7.72 1.32 19.17
CA PHE A 447 8.91 2.04 19.66
C PHE A 447 9.77 1.19 20.60
N PRO A 448 9.19 0.45 21.60
CA PRO A 448 9.97 -0.41 22.47
C PRO A 448 10.67 -1.58 21.75
N MET A 449 10.18 -1.97 20.55
CA MET A 449 10.84 -3.02 19.76
C MET A 449 12.26 -2.65 19.34
N HIS A 450 12.58 -1.35 19.20
CA HIS A 450 13.95 -0.93 18.96
C HIS A 450 14.87 -1.35 20.11
N PHE A 451 14.45 -1.19 21.34
CA PHE A 451 15.27 -1.49 22.53
C PHE A 451 15.46 -2.99 22.73
N VAL A 452 14.42 -3.80 22.56
CA VAL A 452 14.58 -5.25 22.65
C VAL A 452 15.44 -5.80 21.50
N GLY A 453 15.36 -5.18 20.32
CA GLY A 453 16.23 -5.51 19.21
C GLY A 453 17.69 -5.12 19.45
N LEU A 454 17.95 -3.93 19.99
CA LEU A 454 19.28 -3.47 20.43
C LEU A 454 19.89 -4.42 21.46
N ALA A 455 19.07 -4.99 22.35
CA ALA A 455 19.48 -5.97 23.35
C ALA A 455 19.61 -7.39 22.80
N GLY A 456 19.42 -7.60 21.48
CA GLY A 456 19.66 -8.85 20.78
C GLY A 456 18.49 -9.82 20.71
N MET A 457 17.24 -9.39 20.98
CA MET A 457 16.09 -10.26 20.82
C MET A 457 15.85 -10.58 19.32
N PRO A 458 15.95 -11.86 18.91
CA PRO A 458 15.69 -12.25 17.52
C PRO A 458 14.21 -12.05 17.14
N ARG A 459 13.94 -11.83 15.86
CA ARG A 459 12.57 -11.85 15.32
C ARG A 459 12.13 -13.26 14.92
N ARG A 460 10.83 -13.46 14.71
CA ARG A 460 10.22 -14.73 14.24
C ARG A 460 10.42 -15.89 15.19
N ILE A 461 10.46 -15.63 16.48
CA ILE A 461 10.58 -16.63 17.54
C ILE A 461 9.28 -16.69 18.35
N PRO A 462 8.78 -17.90 18.70
CA PRO A 462 7.55 -18.06 19.51
C PRO A 462 7.80 -17.89 21.00
N ASP A 463 9.04 -17.90 21.43
CA ASP A 463 9.48 -17.74 22.82
C ASP A 463 10.73 -16.87 22.92
N TYR A 464 11.00 -16.28 24.09
CA TYR A 464 12.10 -15.35 24.31
C TYR A 464 12.65 -15.40 25.74
N ALA A 465 13.87 -14.91 25.94
CA ALA A 465 14.51 -14.88 27.24
C ALA A 465 13.79 -13.94 28.22
N LEU A 466 13.73 -14.34 29.51
CA LEU A 466 13.00 -13.64 30.59
C LEU A 466 13.33 -12.14 30.68
N GLN A 467 14.55 -11.74 30.35
CA GLN A 467 14.99 -10.33 30.35
C GLN A 467 14.16 -9.41 29.44
N PHE A 468 13.44 -9.96 28.47
CA PHE A 468 12.59 -9.20 27.56
C PHE A 468 11.11 -9.17 27.96
N ALA A 469 10.73 -9.79 29.09
CA ALA A 469 9.34 -10.00 29.47
C ALA A 469 8.56 -8.70 29.63
N ASP A 470 9.09 -7.73 30.37
CA ASP A 470 8.40 -6.45 30.62
C ASP A 470 8.19 -5.66 29.33
N PHE A 471 9.20 -5.61 28.44
CA PHE A 471 9.06 -4.96 27.14
C PHE A 471 7.99 -5.63 26.28
N ASN A 472 8.01 -6.97 26.17
CA ASN A 472 7.04 -7.70 25.35
C ASN A 472 5.61 -7.56 25.89
N LYS A 473 5.43 -7.45 27.19
CA LYS A 473 4.13 -7.15 27.81
C LYS A 473 3.58 -5.81 27.34
N TRP A 474 4.36 -4.72 27.41
CA TRP A 474 3.95 -3.40 26.94
C TRP A 474 3.73 -3.37 25.42
N ILE A 475 4.61 -3.99 24.63
CA ILE A 475 4.48 -4.15 23.19
C ILE A 475 3.14 -4.82 22.86
N SER A 476 2.77 -5.89 23.57
CA SER A 476 1.51 -6.60 23.34
C SER A 476 0.28 -5.77 23.74
N ILE A 477 0.34 -5.04 24.86
CA ILE A 477 -0.72 -4.09 25.26
C ILE A 477 -0.92 -3.03 24.17
N GLY A 478 0.17 -2.46 23.64
CA GLY A 478 0.12 -1.54 22.50
C GLY A 478 -0.52 -2.15 21.26
N GLY A 479 -0.19 -3.41 20.96
CA GLY A 479 -0.77 -4.15 19.84
C GLY A 479 -2.29 -4.34 19.97
N PHE A 480 -2.76 -4.79 21.12
CA PHE A 480 -4.19 -4.96 21.39
C PHE A 480 -4.93 -3.61 21.36
N ALA A 481 -4.35 -2.56 21.94
CA ALA A 481 -4.93 -1.22 21.91
C ALA A 481 -5.02 -0.68 20.48
N PHE A 482 -4.00 -0.90 19.65
CA PHE A 482 -4.02 -0.52 18.24
C PHE A 482 -5.11 -1.29 17.47
N GLY A 483 -5.21 -2.61 17.67
CA GLY A 483 -6.27 -3.43 17.06
C GLY A 483 -7.66 -2.95 17.45
N LEU A 484 -7.90 -2.66 18.73
CA LEU A 484 -9.18 -2.14 19.21
C LEU A 484 -9.51 -0.76 18.65
N SER A 485 -8.52 0.11 18.44
CA SER A 485 -8.73 1.43 17.84
C SER A 485 -9.29 1.32 16.42
N GLN A 486 -8.99 0.24 15.68
CA GLN A 486 -9.50 0.03 14.33
C GLN A 486 -11.01 -0.27 14.28
N LEU A 487 -11.61 -0.70 15.40
CA LEU A 487 -13.06 -0.85 15.51
C LEU A 487 -13.78 0.51 15.48
N ILE A 488 -13.11 1.59 15.92
CA ILE A 488 -13.61 2.95 15.77
C ILE A 488 -13.67 3.31 14.29
N PHE A 489 -12.61 3.00 13.54
CA PHE A 489 -12.56 3.25 12.10
C PHE A 489 -13.63 2.43 11.36
N LEU A 490 -13.79 1.15 11.66
CA LEU A 490 -14.87 0.32 11.12
C LEU A 490 -16.25 0.93 11.38
N THR A 491 -16.48 1.43 12.60
CA THR A 491 -17.75 2.09 12.95
C THR A 491 -18.01 3.32 12.08
N LEU A 492 -16.99 4.12 11.81
CA LEU A 492 -17.08 5.29 10.92
C LEU A 492 -17.38 4.88 9.48
N LEU A 493 -16.73 3.84 8.97
CA LEU A 493 -16.99 3.32 7.62
C LEU A 493 -18.42 2.77 7.48
N ILE A 494 -18.92 2.04 8.47
CA ILE A 494 -20.30 1.55 8.48
C ILE A 494 -21.31 2.71 8.46
N LYS A 495 -21.06 3.77 9.26
CA LYS A 495 -21.90 4.97 9.25
C LYS A 495 -21.86 5.68 7.90
N ALA A 496 -20.70 5.78 7.27
CA ALA A 496 -20.53 6.35 5.94
C ALA A 496 -21.33 5.56 4.88
N CYS A 497 -21.27 4.22 4.90
CA CYS A 497 -22.06 3.37 4.01
C CYS A 497 -23.57 3.57 4.19
N LYS A 498 -24.02 3.85 5.41
CA LYS A 498 -25.42 4.19 5.71
C LYS A 498 -25.75 5.65 5.38
N LYS A 499 -24.83 6.39 4.76
CA LYS A 499 -24.93 7.82 4.42
C LYS A 499 -25.35 8.69 5.62
N GLN A 500 -24.89 8.32 6.81
CA GLN A 500 -25.13 9.10 8.04
C GLN A 500 -24.12 10.23 8.13
N GLY A 501 -24.58 11.42 8.48
CA GLY A 501 -23.76 12.63 8.65
C GLY A 501 -24.37 13.85 7.95
N GLU A 502 -23.79 15.01 8.19
CA GLU A 502 -24.20 16.25 7.56
C GLU A 502 -23.82 16.27 6.07
N PRO A 503 -24.67 16.81 5.20
CA PRO A 503 -24.32 17.02 3.80
C PRO A 503 -23.09 17.91 3.67
N VAL A 504 -22.25 17.64 2.67
CA VAL A 504 -21.10 18.48 2.36
C VAL A 504 -21.31 19.26 1.06
N SER A 505 -20.60 20.37 0.92
CA SER A 505 -20.49 21.09 -0.35
C SER A 505 -19.64 20.33 -1.36
N ASP A 506 -19.70 20.74 -2.62
CA ASP A 506 -18.86 20.14 -3.67
C ASP A 506 -17.38 20.33 -3.37
N GLN A 507 -16.99 21.50 -2.89
CA GLN A 507 -15.66 21.75 -2.33
C GLN A 507 -15.68 21.47 -0.82
N VAL A 508 -15.39 20.24 -0.42
CA VAL A 508 -15.47 19.75 0.96
C VAL A 508 -14.54 20.49 1.91
N TRP A 509 -13.29 20.71 1.46
CA TRP A 509 -12.23 21.30 2.26
C TRP A 509 -11.84 22.67 1.69
N GLU A 510 -11.80 23.68 2.53
CA GLU A 510 -11.26 24.99 2.15
C GLU A 510 -9.77 24.85 1.81
N GLY A 511 -9.36 25.28 0.62
CA GLY A 511 -8.00 25.15 0.12
C GLY A 511 -7.71 23.85 -0.64
N ALA A 512 -8.70 22.96 -0.83
CA ALA A 512 -8.53 21.81 -1.70
C ALA A 512 -8.50 22.27 -3.17
N GLU A 513 -7.46 21.83 -3.90
CA GLU A 513 -7.27 22.14 -5.32
C GLU A 513 -7.19 20.82 -6.11
N GLY A 514 -7.72 20.81 -7.32
CA GLY A 514 -7.70 19.67 -8.24
C GLY A 514 -9.07 19.41 -8.87
N LEU A 515 -9.07 18.74 -10.03
CA LEU A 515 -10.29 18.44 -10.78
C LEU A 515 -11.30 17.59 -9.98
N GLU A 516 -10.83 16.75 -9.10
CA GLU A 516 -11.66 15.94 -8.22
C GLU A 516 -12.48 16.75 -7.23
N TRP A 517 -12.11 18.00 -6.97
CA TRP A 517 -12.84 18.92 -6.09
C TRP A 517 -13.77 19.86 -6.85
N GLU A 518 -13.67 19.92 -8.18
CA GLU A 518 -14.55 20.73 -9.05
C GLU A 518 -15.85 20.00 -9.42
N ILE A 519 -15.93 18.68 -9.17
CA ILE A 519 -17.12 17.86 -9.42
C ILE A 519 -18.03 17.78 -8.18
N PRO A 520 -19.33 17.44 -8.34
CA PRO A 520 -20.26 17.29 -7.22
C PRO A 520 -19.84 16.29 -6.14
N SER A 521 -20.38 16.48 -4.93
CA SER A 521 -20.26 15.54 -3.80
C SER A 521 -21.63 14.97 -3.43
N PRO A 522 -21.91 13.66 -3.59
CA PRO A 522 -21.00 12.61 -4.03
C PRO A 522 -20.60 12.72 -5.51
N ALA A 523 -19.42 12.22 -5.85
CA ALA A 523 -18.95 12.18 -7.23
C ALA A 523 -19.93 11.39 -8.12
N PRO A 524 -20.35 11.94 -9.31
CA PRO A 524 -21.25 11.25 -10.22
C PRO A 524 -20.73 9.89 -10.66
N TYR A 525 -21.62 8.98 -11.04
CA TYR A 525 -21.21 7.64 -11.53
C TYR A 525 -20.31 7.73 -12.76
N HIS A 526 -20.66 8.60 -13.73
CA HIS A 526 -19.80 8.98 -14.84
C HIS A 526 -19.32 10.42 -14.62
N THR A 527 -18.02 10.65 -14.78
CA THR A 527 -17.37 11.97 -14.69
C THR A 527 -16.69 12.27 -16.00
N PHE A 528 -16.61 13.56 -16.35
CA PHE A 528 -15.86 14.03 -17.52
C PHE A 528 -16.22 13.34 -18.85
N ALA A 529 -17.54 13.18 -19.12
CA ALA A 529 -18.00 12.74 -20.43
C ALA A 529 -17.42 13.63 -21.57
N THR A 530 -17.25 14.92 -21.28
CA THR A 530 -16.44 15.85 -22.06
C THR A 530 -15.20 16.21 -21.23
N PRO A 531 -13.98 15.91 -21.72
CA PRO A 531 -12.77 16.23 -20.98
C PRO A 531 -12.65 17.73 -20.67
N PRO A 532 -12.31 18.11 -19.43
CA PRO A 532 -12.06 19.50 -19.08
C PRO A 532 -10.80 20.02 -19.78
N VAL A 533 -10.73 21.31 -20.08
CA VAL A 533 -9.53 21.93 -20.67
C VAL A 533 -8.75 22.64 -19.57
N ILE A 534 -7.53 22.21 -19.34
CA ILE A 534 -6.62 22.80 -18.35
C ILE A 534 -5.86 23.98 -18.98
N LYS A 535 -6.13 25.18 -18.48
CA LYS A 535 -5.48 26.43 -18.92
C LYS A 535 -4.07 26.59 -18.42
#